data_4e1c09922d81ded353adb7822461f627
#
_entry.id   4e1c09922d81ded353adb7822461f627
#
_cell.length_a   1.000
_cell.length_b   1.000
_cell.length_c   1.000
_cell.angle_alpha   90.00
_cell.angle_beta   90.00
_cell.angle_gamma   90.00
#
_symmetry.space_group_name_H-M   'P 1'
#
loop_
_entity.id
_entity.type
_entity.pdbx_description
1 polymer ?
#
loop_
_entity_poly.entity_id
_entity_poly.type
_entity_poly.pdbx_seq_one_letter_code
_entity_poly.pdbx_strand_id
1 'polypeptide(L)'
;MQLSLSVKDKSIETSGITKDYKEALCEFIWNSFEANATEVEISYTKNELSGINTISISDNGDGIVYEDIADTFGTFLASKKNSLSLMKSKANKGKGRFSFTAIASEATWKTVYKQGDNYLLFNIFLSNSNKNLVDYNDPKISDEKETGTTITLSNIIDLLPENISMLHLEDTLLKEYAWFLYLNKNDDYRIIINGEKLDYSKYINVELSQEKTIIIEDYSFSLNLIVWLDKIKEKYCSYYLDSSDTVKGKDTTTFNRNTMNYNHSMFVCSEFFNHLDDISLDSISAQTGFYLSLDDQRIIKELKKEIHNLIQNNLRDYMSGKADEVINKMINERKTFPTFKDDKYDQLRKQDLINVTKELYCLDSRIFYKLKPVQEKSLLGFLNLLLDSEERERILDIVEQIIELTPEQREDFSNVLKKTKLENIIETMKFIEGRYSKLDILKKIVFDLGKFANERDNIQKIVENNYWLFGEQYNLATADKTMATALKEYNYILYGAKSPTTKLEHDLSLIHI
;
A
#
# COMPACT_ATOMS: atom_id res chain seq x y z
N MET A 1 13.49 11.58 -47.16
CA MET A 1 14.69 10.86 -46.69
C MET A 1 14.26 9.58 -45.99
N GLN A 2 15.08 8.53 -46.00
CA GLN A 2 14.84 7.26 -45.31
C GLN A 2 15.98 7.02 -44.34
N LEU A 3 15.68 6.68 -43.09
CA LEU A 3 16.66 6.28 -42.09
C LEU A 3 16.50 4.78 -41.84
N SER A 4 17.59 4.01 -42.00
CA SER A 4 17.58 2.57 -41.77
C SER A 4 17.86 2.28 -40.29
N LEU A 5 16.96 1.56 -39.60
CA LEU A 5 17.17 1.07 -38.26
C LEU A 5 18.03 -0.19 -38.27
N SER A 6 19.09 -0.24 -37.46
CA SER A 6 20.03 -1.38 -37.39
C SER A 6 19.49 -2.57 -36.58
N VAL A 7 18.19 -2.64 -36.30
CA VAL A 7 17.56 -3.67 -35.46
C VAL A 7 16.71 -4.60 -36.30
N LYS A 8 16.82 -5.91 -36.10
CA LYS A 8 15.98 -6.91 -36.78
C LYS A 8 14.55 -6.88 -36.27
N ASP A 9 13.52 -7.04 -37.13
CA ASP A 9 12.09 -7.03 -36.79
C ASP A 9 11.75 -7.92 -35.60
N LYS A 10 12.34 -9.11 -35.54
CA LYS A 10 12.16 -10.07 -34.45
C LYS A 10 12.61 -9.54 -33.07
N SER A 11 13.62 -8.67 -33.06
CA SER A 11 14.10 -8.05 -31.80
C SER A 11 13.14 -6.95 -31.31
N ILE A 12 12.47 -6.27 -32.24
CA ILE A 12 11.44 -5.28 -31.92
C ILE A 12 10.22 -5.99 -31.29
N GLU A 13 9.79 -7.10 -31.88
CA GLU A 13 8.64 -7.89 -31.41
C GLU A 13 8.87 -8.54 -30.03
N THR A 14 10.10 -8.99 -29.74
CA THR A 14 10.46 -9.63 -28.46
C THR A 14 10.85 -8.65 -27.35
N SER A 15 11.02 -7.38 -27.67
CA SER A 15 11.54 -6.35 -26.74
C SER A 15 10.54 -5.87 -25.67
N GLY A 16 9.32 -6.46 -25.59
CA GLY A 16 8.31 -6.07 -24.63
C GLY A 16 7.59 -4.76 -24.99
N ILE A 17 7.35 -4.52 -26.30
CA ILE A 17 6.39 -3.50 -26.74
C ILE A 17 5.00 -3.95 -26.25
N THR A 18 4.24 -3.02 -25.69
CA THR A 18 2.89 -3.35 -25.25
C THR A 18 2.01 -3.80 -26.42
N LYS A 19 1.17 -4.80 -26.13
CA LYS A 19 0.12 -5.25 -27.05
C LYS A 19 -1.25 -4.72 -26.65
N ASP A 20 -1.33 -4.05 -25.51
CA ASP A 20 -2.55 -3.43 -25.01
C ASP A 20 -2.65 -2.00 -25.58
N TYR A 21 -3.71 -1.74 -26.34
CA TYR A 21 -3.96 -0.43 -26.94
C TYR A 21 -4.10 0.69 -25.89
N LYS A 22 -4.58 0.36 -24.68
CA LYS A 22 -4.72 1.33 -23.60
C LYS A 22 -3.37 1.79 -23.07
N GLU A 23 -2.47 0.85 -22.86
CA GLU A 23 -1.09 1.17 -22.48
C GLU A 23 -0.37 1.92 -23.59
N ALA A 24 -0.63 1.57 -24.87
CA ALA A 24 -0.06 2.26 -26.01
C ALA A 24 -0.50 3.73 -26.08
N LEU A 25 -1.78 4.02 -25.86
CA LEU A 25 -2.28 5.40 -25.77
C LEU A 25 -1.63 6.16 -24.61
N CYS A 26 -1.51 5.53 -23.44
CA CYS A 26 -0.79 6.14 -22.32
C CYS A 26 0.67 6.48 -22.65
N GLU A 27 1.38 5.64 -23.37
CA GLU A 27 2.77 5.94 -23.78
C GLU A 27 2.86 7.21 -24.66
N PHE A 28 1.91 7.44 -25.57
CA PHE A 28 1.88 8.66 -26.39
C PHE A 28 1.60 9.89 -25.55
N ILE A 29 0.63 9.83 -24.62
CA ILE A 29 0.34 10.95 -23.72
C ILE A 29 1.54 11.27 -22.83
N TRP A 30 2.24 10.26 -22.27
CA TRP A 30 3.46 10.48 -21.51
C TRP A 30 4.55 11.15 -22.35
N ASN A 31 4.74 10.73 -23.62
CA ASN A 31 5.68 11.36 -24.53
C ASN A 31 5.36 12.84 -24.76
N SER A 32 4.07 13.20 -24.84
CA SER A 32 3.62 14.59 -24.96
C SER A 32 3.98 15.41 -23.71
N PHE A 33 3.68 14.91 -22.51
CA PHE A 33 4.06 15.59 -21.27
C PHE A 33 5.58 15.68 -21.07
N GLU A 34 6.33 14.67 -21.52
CA GLU A 34 7.80 14.72 -21.53
C GLU A 34 8.35 15.76 -22.52
N ALA A 35 7.60 16.09 -23.58
CA ALA A 35 7.89 17.18 -24.50
C ALA A 35 7.37 18.55 -24.03
N ASN A 36 7.15 18.71 -22.72
CA ASN A 36 6.65 19.92 -22.06
C ASN A 36 5.24 20.36 -22.48
N ALA A 37 4.43 19.44 -23.05
CA ALA A 37 3.02 19.75 -23.29
C ALA A 37 2.28 19.94 -21.98
N THR A 38 1.33 20.88 -21.96
CA THR A 38 0.35 21.06 -20.88
C THR A 38 -1.03 20.56 -21.29
N GLU A 39 -1.26 20.41 -22.59
CA GLU A 39 -2.51 19.91 -23.15
C GLU A 39 -2.25 18.75 -24.11
N VAL A 40 -3.03 17.67 -23.94
CA VAL A 40 -3.03 16.52 -24.86
C VAL A 40 -4.47 16.19 -25.22
N GLU A 41 -4.81 16.25 -26.50
CA GLU A 41 -6.12 15.89 -27.01
C GLU A 41 -6.08 14.55 -27.75
N ILE A 42 -7.00 13.66 -27.40
CA ILE A 42 -7.24 12.40 -28.10
C ILE A 42 -8.59 12.53 -28.84
N SER A 43 -8.55 12.36 -30.14
CA SER A 43 -9.76 12.34 -30.96
C SER A 43 -9.79 11.09 -31.85
N TYR A 44 -10.97 10.62 -32.19
CA TYR A 44 -11.13 9.51 -33.11
C TYR A 44 -12.31 9.74 -34.05
N THR A 45 -12.14 9.31 -35.30
CA THR A 45 -13.18 9.38 -36.35
C THR A 45 -13.78 8.00 -36.57
N LYS A 46 -15.09 7.95 -36.83
CA LYS A 46 -15.82 6.71 -37.16
C LYS A 46 -16.08 6.64 -38.65
N ASN A 47 -16.02 5.41 -39.19
CA ASN A 47 -16.46 5.15 -40.57
C ASN A 47 -17.98 4.93 -40.64
N GLU A 48 -18.51 4.74 -41.86
CA GLU A 48 -19.94 4.50 -42.10
C GLU A 48 -20.50 3.23 -41.43
N LEU A 49 -19.61 2.25 -41.14
CA LEU A 49 -19.95 0.99 -40.46
C LEU A 49 -19.76 1.08 -38.93
N SER A 50 -19.63 2.29 -38.39
CA SER A 50 -19.35 2.55 -36.97
C SER A 50 -18.02 2.04 -36.45
N GLY A 51 -17.12 1.55 -37.33
CA GLY A 51 -15.74 1.24 -36.99
C GLY A 51 -14.90 2.51 -36.84
N ILE A 52 -13.79 2.43 -36.10
CA ILE A 52 -12.85 3.54 -35.97
C ILE A 52 -11.98 3.59 -37.22
N ASN A 53 -11.95 4.77 -37.84
CA ASN A 53 -11.14 5.02 -39.03
C ASN A 53 -9.73 5.49 -38.67
N THR A 54 -9.65 6.50 -37.81
CA THR A 54 -8.38 7.06 -37.33
C THR A 54 -8.47 7.43 -35.87
N ILE A 55 -7.34 7.39 -35.18
CA ILE A 55 -7.15 7.97 -33.85
C ILE A 55 -6.06 9.03 -33.98
N SER A 56 -6.33 10.23 -33.48
CA SER A 56 -5.39 11.34 -33.44
C SER A 56 -5.07 11.70 -31.98
N ILE A 57 -3.77 11.90 -31.70
CA ILE A 57 -3.28 12.38 -30.41
C ILE A 57 -2.47 13.62 -30.69
N SER A 58 -2.96 14.77 -30.22
CA SER A 58 -2.35 16.08 -30.45
C SER A 58 -1.89 16.70 -29.15
N ASP A 59 -0.74 17.34 -29.15
CA ASP A 59 -0.18 18.05 -28.00
C ASP A 59 0.32 19.46 -28.39
N ASN A 60 0.48 20.31 -27.37
CA ASN A 60 1.04 21.64 -27.46
C ASN A 60 2.50 21.72 -26.93
N GLY A 61 3.25 20.62 -26.99
CA GLY A 61 4.62 20.55 -26.50
C GLY A 61 5.64 21.22 -27.41
N ASP A 62 6.94 21.01 -27.15
CA ASP A 62 8.05 21.64 -27.89
C ASP A 62 8.17 21.15 -29.33
N GLY A 63 7.47 20.06 -29.70
CA GLY A 63 7.61 19.39 -30.97
C GLY A 63 8.87 18.50 -31.03
N ILE A 64 9.11 17.89 -32.21
CA ILE A 64 10.28 17.05 -32.48
C ILE A 64 11.25 17.86 -33.32
N VAL A 65 12.49 18.00 -32.84
CA VAL A 65 13.55 18.72 -33.57
C VAL A 65 14.08 17.85 -34.73
N TYR A 66 14.18 18.41 -35.91
CA TYR A 66 14.58 17.66 -37.14
C TYR A 66 15.96 17.03 -37.02
N GLU A 67 16.91 17.74 -36.41
CA GLU A 67 18.28 17.27 -36.20
C GLU A 67 18.36 16.07 -35.26
N ASP A 68 17.39 15.94 -34.37
CA ASP A 68 17.32 14.86 -33.37
C ASP A 68 16.60 13.59 -33.87
N ILE A 69 16.08 13.56 -35.09
CA ILE A 69 15.36 12.39 -35.65
C ILE A 69 16.19 11.12 -35.57
N ALA A 70 17.49 11.21 -35.92
CA ALA A 70 18.40 10.07 -35.88
C ALA A 70 18.53 9.48 -34.48
N ASP A 71 18.51 10.31 -33.45
CA ASP A 71 18.63 9.91 -32.06
C ASP A 71 17.27 9.47 -31.45
N THR A 72 16.18 10.12 -31.86
CA THR A 72 14.84 9.83 -31.34
C THR A 72 14.13 8.69 -32.03
N PHE A 73 14.24 8.59 -33.35
CA PHE A 73 13.61 7.56 -34.21
C PHE A 73 14.60 6.53 -34.77
N GLY A 74 15.88 6.85 -34.87
CA GLY A 74 16.91 5.97 -35.42
C GLY A 74 17.52 4.98 -34.42
N THR A 75 17.38 5.19 -33.11
CA THR A 75 17.99 4.34 -32.07
C THR A 75 16.92 3.56 -31.29
N PHE A 76 17.03 2.22 -31.31
CA PHE A 76 16.14 1.35 -30.54
C PHE A 76 16.73 1.07 -29.15
N LEU A 77 15.90 1.17 -28.09
CA LEU A 77 16.29 0.97 -26.67
C LEU A 77 17.32 1.99 -26.11
N ALA A 78 17.62 3.06 -26.82
CA ALA A 78 18.43 4.15 -26.32
C ALA A 78 17.59 5.42 -26.27
N SER A 79 17.65 6.15 -25.16
CA SER A 79 17.07 7.47 -25.00
C SER A 79 18.14 8.40 -24.42
N LYS A 80 18.37 9.54 -25.06
CA LYS A 80 19.23 10.62 -24.53
C LYS A 80 18.52 11.47 -23.48
N LYS A 81 17.25 11.15 -23.18
CA LYS A 81 16.47 11.94 -22.21
C LYS A 81 17.11 11.81 -20.83
N ASN A 82 17.87 12.81 -20.43
CA ASN A 82 18.23 13.04 -19.06
C ASN A 82 16.92 13.38 -18.33
N SER A 83 16.45 12.49 -17.47
CA SER A 83 15.30 12.74 -16.63
C SER A 83 15.64 13.84 -15.61
N LEU A 84 15.44 15.09 -16.00
CA LEU A 84 15.62 16.25 -15.14
C LEU A 84 14.52 16.43 -14.08
N SER A 85 13.50 15.56 -14.09
CA SER A 85 12.52 15.52 -13.00
C SER A 85 12.13 14.07 -12.69
N LEU A 86 12.05 13.74 -11.41
CA LEU A 86 11.60 12.45 -10.85
C LEU A 86 10.25 11.97 -11.41
N MET A 87 9.49 12.86 -12.04
CA MET A 87 8.15 12.62 -12.59
C MET A 87 8.13 12.28 -14.07
N LYS A 88 9.13 12.74 -14.83
CA LYS A 88 9.17 12.62 -16.29
C LYS A 88 9.85 11.33 -16.80
N SER A 89 10.30 10.43 -15.91
CA SER A 89 11.09 9.26 -16.30
C SER A 89 10.29 7.99 -16.61
N LYS A 90 8.98 8.09 -16.83
CA LYS A 90 8.11 6.90 -17.00
C LYS A 90 8.06 6.34 -18.41
N ALA A 91 8.44 7.11 -19.43
CA ALA A 91 8.45 6.59 -20.80
C ALA A 91 9.47 5.45 -20.94
N ASN A 92 9.01 4.33 -21.45
CA ASN A 92 9.85 3.15 -21.70
C ASN A 92 10.97 3.53 -22.68
N LYS A 93 12.21 3.45 -22.22
CA LYS A 93 13.43 3.82 -22.91
C LYS A 93 13.44 3.41 -24.41
N GLY A 94 13.04 4.33 -25.29
CA GLY A 94 13.12 4.16 -26.76
C GLY A 94 12.14 3.15 -27.38
N LYS A 95 11.07 2.72 -26.68
CA LYS A 95 10.06 1.77 -27.19
C LYS A 95 8.74 2.45 -27.56
N GLY A 96 8.42 3.59 -26.96
CA GLY A 96 7.10 4.24 -27.03
C GLY A 96 6.62 4.52 -28.47
N ARG A 97 7.53 4.89 -29.38
CA ARG A 97 7.17 5.13 -30.79
C ARG A 97 6.62 3.90 -31.54
N PHE A 98 6.97 2.68 -31.11
CA PHE A 98 6.45 1.43 -31.69
C PHE A 98 5.14 0.98 -31.05
N SER A 99 4.67 1.66 -30.01
CA SER A 99 3.41 1.34 -29.35
C SER A 99 2.20 1.46 -30.29
N PHE A 100 2.34 2.22 -31.42
CA PHE A 100 1.29 2.29 -32.43
C PHE A 100 0.89 0.91 -32.97
N THR A 101 1.82 -0.05 -33.00
CA THR A 101 1.57 -1.41 -33.53
C THR A 101 0.52 -2.19 -32.74
N ALA A 102 0.20 -1.77 -31.51
CA ALA A 102 -0.91 -2.31 -30.74
C ALA A 102 -2.29 -1.75 -31.16
N ILE A 103 -2.30 -0.67 -31.97
CA ILE A 103 -3.50 0.08 -32.32
C ILE A 103 -3.74 0.08 -33.83
N ALA A 104 -2.68 0.31 -34.61
CA ALA A 104 -2.77 0.60 -36.03
C ALA A 104 -1.64 -0.03 -36.83
N SER A 105 -1.83 -0.16 -38.14
CA SER A 105 -0.76 -0.60 -39.07
C SER A 105 0.13 0.56 -39.48
N GLU A 106 -0.32 1.80 -39.38
CA GLU A 106 0.39 3.00 -39.82
C GLU A 106 0.26 4.10 -38.78
N ALA A 107 1.33 4.87 -38.61
CA ALA A 107 1.38 6.04 -37.77
C ALA A 107 2.14 7.18 -38.44
N THR A 108 1.56 8.37 -38.39
CA THR A 108 2.13 9.60 -38.92
C THR A 108 2.25 10.63 -37.81
N TRP A 109 3.45 11.17 -37.60
CA TRP A 109 3.70 12.31 -36.73
C TRP A 109 3.78 13.56 -37.58
N LYS A 110 2.88 14.51 -37.41
CA LYS A 110 3.00 15.88 -37.89
C LYS A 110 3.53 16.71 -36.72
N THR A 111 4.72 17.30 -36.85
CA THR A 111 5.34 18.04 -35.76
C THR A 111 5.75 19.43 -36.20
N VAL A 112 5.50 20.40 -35.32
CA VAL A 112 5.95 21.78 -35.46
C VAL A 112 6.88 22.09 -34.30
N TYR A 113 8.10 22.53 -34.60
CA TYR A 113 9.09 22.91 -33.61
C TYR A 113 9.66 24.31 -33.90
N LYS A 114 10.22 24.95 -32.91
CA LYS A 114 10.79 26.30 -33.02
C LYS A 114 12.30 26.21 -33.22
N GLN A 115 12.82 26.91 -34.27
CA GLN A 115 14.25 27.05 -34.51
C GLN A 115 14.56 28.54 -34.74
N GLY A 116 15.18 29.19 -33.75
CA GLY A 116 15.33 30.62 -33.73
C GLY A 116 13.97 31.35 -33.74
N ASP A 117 13.74 32.20 -34.73
CA ASP A 117 12.46 32.93 -34.89
C ASP A 117 11.43 32.21 -35.78
N ASN A 118 11.80 31.06 -36.36
CA ASN A 118 10.95 30.33 -37.31
C ASN A 118 10.30 29.14 -36.64
N TYR A 119 9.06 28.86 -37.07
CA TYR A 119 8.38 27.61 -36.81
C TYR A 119 8.51 26.70 -38.02
N LEU A 120 9.00 25.49 -37.79
CA LEU A 120 9.30 24.52 -38.85
C LEU A 120 8.41 23.29 -38.70
N LEU A 121 7.80 22.85 -39.77
CA LEU A 121 6.88 21.73 -39.83
C LEU A 121 7.49 20.61 -40.72
N PHE A 122 7.40 19.38 -40.22
CA PHE A 122 7.67 18.18 -41.03
C PHE A 122 6.85 16.97 -40.54
N ASN A 123 6.84 15.92 -41.32
CA ASN A 123 6.13 14.68 -41.03
C ASN A 123 7.09 13.52 -40.92
N ILE A 124 6.77 12.57 -40.03
CA ILE A 124 7.46 11.29 -39.88
C ILE A 124 6.41 10.20 -40.07
N PHE A 125 6.75 9.17 -40.85
CA PHE A 125 5.85 8.06 -41.14
C PHE A 125 6.50 6.73 -40.75
N LEU A 126 5.72 5.87 -40.08
CA LEU A 126 6.08 4.51 -39.70
C LEU A 126 4.98 3.53 -40.12
N SER A 127 5.39 2.36 -40.62
CA SER A 127 4.48 1.28 -40.97
C SER A 127 4.84 -0.02 -40.26
N ASN A 128 3.81 -0.77 -39.85
CA ASN A 128 3.99 -2.10 -39.25
C ASN A 128 4.55 -3.13 -40.25
N SER A 129 4.36 -2.90 -41.56
CA SER A 129 4.91 -3.76 -42.60
C SER A 129 6.42 -3.63 -42.76
N ASN A 130 7.02 -2.51 -42.32
CA ASN A 130 8.47 -2.27 -42.40
C ASN A 130 8.92 -1.44 -41.19
N LYS A 131 9.00 -2.06 -40.02
CA LYS A 131 9.35 -1.41 -38.75
C LYS A 131 10.77 -0.84 -38.71
N ASN A 132 11.63 -1.27 -39.63
CA ASN A 132 13.04 -0.85 -39.70
C ASN A 132 13.26 0.41 -40.53
N LEU A 133 12.22 0.92 -41.16
CA LEU A 133 12.29 2.11 -42.00
C LEU A 133 11.47 3.24 -41.39
N VAL A 134 12.09 4.39 -41.25
CA VAL A 134 11.44 5.64 -40.83
C VAL A 134 11.48 6.59 -42.01
N ASP A 135 10.32 6.89 -42.59
CA ASP A 135 10.21 7.86 -43.67
C ASP A 135 9.92 9.24 -43.09
N TYR A 136 10.61 10.28 -43.53
CA TYR A 136 10.37 11.65 -43.12
C TYR A 136 10.74 12.63 -44.25
N ASN A 137 10.06 13.78 -44.27
CA ASN A 137 10.30 14.82 -45.25
C ASN A 137 11.15 15.97 -44.66
N ASP A 138 11.71 16.80 -45.54
CA ASP A 138 12.46 18.00 -45.11
C ASP A 138 11.52 19.01 -44.46
N PRO A 139 11.99 19.75 -43.43
CA PRO A 139 11.21 20.73 -42.74
C PRO A 139 10.87 21.93 -43.66
N LYS A 140 9.67 22.46 -43.46
CA LYS A 140 9.17 23.66 -44.17
C LYS A 140 8.75 24.68 -43.14
N ILE A 141 8.78 25.96 -43.51
CA ILE A 141 8.22 27.04 -42.66
C ILE A 141 6.73 26.77 -42.45
N SER A 142 6.33 26.73 -41.20
CA SER A 142 4.94 26.52 -40.80
C SER A 142 4.18 27.84 -40.81
N ASP A 143 2.92 27.79 -41.24
CA ASP A 143 1.97 28.88 -41.06
C ASP A 143 1.45 28.93 -39.59
N GLU A 144 1.50 27.78 -38.89
CA GLU A 144 1.17 27.63 -37.47
C GLU A 144 2.30 28.25 -36.64
N LYS A 145 1.97 29.14 -35.71
CA LYS A 145 2.92 29.84 -34.83
C LYS A 145 2.95 29.23 -33.42
N GLU A 146 2.56 27.96 -33.32
CA GLU A 146 2.54 27.19 -32.09
C GLU A 146 3.32 25.90 -32.34
N THR A 147 4.07 25.47 -31.32
CA THR A 147 4.76 24.17 -31.34
C THR A 147 3.83 23.06 -30.90
N GLY A 148 4.14 21.83 -31.27
CA GLY A 148 3.39 20.65 -30.86
C GLY A 148 3.55 19.48 -31.81
N THR A 149 2.98 18.35 -31.44
CA THR A 149 2.99 17.15 -32.26
C THR A 149 1.60 16.54 -32.34
N THR A 150 1.19 16.19 -33.56
CA THR A 150 -0.04 15.41 -33.81
C THR A 150 0.34 14.05 -34.36
N ILE A 151 -0.03 13.00 -33.64
CA ILE A 151 0.16 11.61 -34.06
C ILE A 151 -1.17 11.11 -34.64
N THR A 152 -1.19 10.72 -35.88
CA THR A 152 -2.36 10.11 -36.53
C THR A 152 -2.11 8.62 -36.75
N LEU A 153 -2.96 7.79 -36.13
CA LEU A 153 -2.96 6.35 -36.25
C LEU A 153 -4.02 5.94 -37.29
N SER A 154 -3.61 5.27 -38.37
CA SER A 154 -4.47 4.84 -39.47
C SER A 154 -4.39 3.34 -39.68
N ASN A 155 -5.37 2.78 -40.41
CA ASN A 155 -5.52 1.33 -40.59
C ASN A 155 -5.60 0.60 -39.21
N ILE A 156 -6.62 0.97 -38.42
CA ILE A 156 -6.83 0.49 -37.05
C ILE A 156 -7.02 -1.04 -37.05
N ILE A 157 -6.29 -1.73 -36.16
CA ILE A 157 -6.30 -3.20 -36.06
C ILE A 157 -7.34 -3.62 -35.01
N ASP A 158 -8.39 -4.36 -35.44
CA ASP A 158 -9.40 -5.07 -34.61
C ASP A 158 -9.96 -4.28 -33.40
N LEU A 159 -9.95 -2.94 -33.48
CA LEU A 159 -10.52 -2.09 -32.44
C LEU A 159 -12.01 -1.87 -32.70
N LEU A 160 -12.86 -2.58 -31.96
CA LEU A 160 -14.29 -2.30 -31.96
C LEU A 160 -14.56 -0.95 -31.28
N PRO A 161 -15.54 -0.15 -31.76
CA PRO A 161 -15.91 1.13 -31.14
C PRO A 161 -16.29 1.01 -29.66
N GLU A 162 -16.82 -0.14 -29.26
CA GLU A 162 -17.15 -0.46 -27.86
C GLU A 162 -15.91 -0.52 -26.96
N ASN A 163 -14.75 -0.88 -27.49
CA ASN A 163 -13.49 -0.92 -26.76
C ASN A 163 -12.88 0.47 -26.53
N ILE A 164 -13.23 1.43 -27.37
CA ILE A 164 -12.87 2.86 -27.24
C ILE A 164 -14.12 3.69 -26.94
N SER A 165 -15.05 3.14 -26.15
CA SER A 165 -16.12 3.96 -25.63
C SER A 165 -15.50 5.01 -24.70
N MET A 166 -16.05 6.24 -24.71
CA MET A 166 -15.62 7.35 -23.87
C MET A 166 -15.39 6.90 -22.42
N LEU A 167 -16.31 6.09 -21.89
CA LEU A 167 -16.29 5.62 -20.51
C LEU A 167 -15.06 4.69 -20.22
N HIS A 168 -14.71 3.80 -21.12
CA HIS A 168 -13.59 2.87 -20.91
C HIS A 168 -12.23 3.56 -21.08
N LEU A 169 -12.14 4.53 -21.98
CA LEU A 169 -10.92 5.30 -22.18
C LEU A 169 -10.71 6.27 -21.02
N GLU A 170 -11.76 6.99 -20.59
CA GLU A 170 -11.75 7.88 -19.44
C GLU A 170 -11.28 7.15 -18.18
N ASP A 171 -11.88 6.00 -17.85
CA ASP A 171 -11.49 5.18 -16.69
C ASP A 171 -10.01 4.74 -16.74
N THR A 172 -9.53 4.35 -17.93
CA THR A 172 -8.13 3.95 -18.10
C THR A 172 -7.17 5.12 -17.89
N LEU A 173 -7.48 6.28 -18.46
CA LEU A 173 -6.65 7.47 -18.34
C LEU A 173 -6.69 8.05 -16.92
N LEU A 174 -7.82 8.00 -16.24
CA LEU A 174 -7.92 8.39 -14.83
C LEU A 174 -7.06 7.50 -13.94
N LYS A 175 -7.07 6.19 -14.15
CA LYS A 175 -6.17 5.27 -13.42
C LYS A 175 -4.69 5.55 -13.62
N GLU A 176 -4.31 6.02 -14.80
CA GLU A 176 -2.91 6.35 -15.11
C GLU A 176 -2.54 7.76 -14.64
N TYR A 177 -3.39 8.77 -14.88
CA TYR A 177 -3.02 10.18 -14.82
C TYR A 177 -3.66 10.98 -13.69
N ALA A 178 -4.67 10.47 -12.94
CA ALA A 178 -5.36 11.28 -11.92
C ALA A 178 -4.40 11.90 -10.90
N TRP A 179 -3.42 11.14 -10.44
CA TRP A 179 -2.40 11.62 -9.51
C TRP A 179 -1.50 12.72 -10.13
N PHE A 180 -1.15 12.59 -11.42
CA PHE A 180 -0.32 13.54 -12.15
C PHE A 180 -1.08 14.85 -12.41
N LEU A 181 -2.33 14.76 -12.85
CA LEU A 181 -3.19 15.92 -13.07
C LEU A 181 -3.49 16.66 -11.76
N TYR A 182 -3.69 15.92 -10.65
CA TYR A 182 -3.86 16.52 -9.34
C TYR A 182 -2.60 17.27 -8.89
N LEU A 183 -1.44 16.67 -9.08
CA LEU A 183 -0.15 17.26 -8.71
C LEU A 183 0.12 18.56 -9.47
N ASN A 184 -0.19 18.58 -10.77
CA ASN A 184 0.04 19.72 -11.66
C ASN A 184 -1.23 20.57 -11.88
N LYS A 185 -2.15 20.58 -10.90
CA LYS A 185 -3.44 21.29 -11.01
C LYS A 185 -3.31 22.80 -11.19
N ASN A 186 -2.21 23.38 -10.71
CA ASN A 186 -1.90 24.81 -10.79
C ASN A 186 -1.26 25.21 -12.13
N ASP A 187 -0.69 24.25 -12.87
CA ASP A 187 -0.02 24.45 -14.17
C ASP A 187 -0.94 24.15 -15.37
N ASP A 188 -2.25 24.02 -15.14
CA ASP A 188 -3.30 23.77 -16.13
C ASP A 188 -3.04 22.57 -17.05
N TYR A 189 -2.37 21.53 -16.52
CA TYR A 189 -2.23 20.27 -17.25
C TYR A 189 -3.58 19.62 -17.49
N ARG A 190 -3.86 19.25 -18.75
CA ARG A 190 -5.14 18.68 -19.12
C ARG A 190 -5.03 17.61 -20.20
N ILE A 191 -5.91 16.64 -20.10
CA ILE A 191 -6.16 15.63 -21.14
C ILE A 191 -7.59 15.86 -21.65
N ILE A 192 -7.75 15.89 -22.94
CA ILE A 192 -9.04 16.11 -23.61
C ILE A 192 -9.35 14.86 -24.44
N ILE A 193 -10.58 14.38 -24.40
CA ILE A 193 -11.06 13.25 -25.19
C ILE A 193 -12.24 13.70 -26.01
N ASN A 194 -12.11 13.77 -27.34
CA ASN A 194 -13.13 14.24 -28.26
C ASN A 194 -13.74 15.60 -27.85
N GLY A 195 -12.91 16.54 -27.37
CA GLY A 195 -13.32 17.86 -26.93
C GLY A 195 -13.82 17.94 -25.48
N GLU A 196 -13.89 16.82 -24.74
CA GLU A 196 -14.28 16.81 -23.33
C GLU A 196 -13.03 16.65 -22.42
N LYS A 197 -12.87 17.59 -21.48
CA LYS A 197 -11.77 17.55 -20.51
C LYS A 197 -11.91 16.37 -19.54
N LEU A 198 -10.85 15.61 -19.35
CA LEU A 198 -10.77 14.54 -18.37
C LEU A 198 -10.82 15.10 -16.94
N ASP A 199 -11.85 14.74 -16.19
CA ASP A 199 -12.08 15.23 -14.83
C ASP A 199 -11.58 14.21 -13.80
N TYR A 200 -10.38 14.44 -13.27
CA TYR A 200 -9.77 13.57 -12.26
C TYR A 200 -10.46 13.66 -10.89
N SER A 201 -11.27 14.72 -10.64
CA SER A 201 -11.97 14.87 -9.36
C SER A 201 -12.96 13.73 -9.11
N LYS A 202 -13.50 13.12 -10.18
CA LYS A 202 -14.37 11.95 -10.12
C LYS A 202 -13.72 10.72 -9.43
N TYR A 203 -12.38 10.69 -9.36
CA TYR A 203 -11.63 9.61 -8.73
C TYR A 203 -11.22 9.91 -7.28
N ILE A 204 -11.51 11.10 -6.78
CA ILE A 204 -11.20 11.52 -5.42
C ILE A 204 -12.37 11.18 -4.49
N ASN A 205 -12.07 10.46 -3.42
CA ASN A 205 -13.00 10.33 -2.31
C ASN A 205 -12.93 11.59 -1.45
N VAL A 206 -13.87 12.52 -1.67
CA VAL A 206 -13.88 13.83 -1.00
C VAL A 206 -14.11 13.71 0.51
N GLU A 207 -14.89 12.71 0.96
CA GLU A 207 -15.21 12.51 2.39
C GLU A 207 -13.97 12.09 3.21
N LEU A 208 -13.09 11.31 2.59
CA LEU A 208 -11.89 10.79 3.24
C LEU A 208 -10.62 11.58 2.90
N SER A 209 -10.62 12.33 1.80
CA SER A 209 -9.48 13.20 1.48
C SER A 209 -9.45 14.38 2.42
N GLN A 210 -8.26 14.76 2.89
CA GLN A 210 -8.13 15.82 3.88
C GLN A 210 -6.85 16.64 3.67
N GLU A 211 -6.94 17.88 4.04
CA GLU A 211 -5.82 18.81 4.10
C GLU A 211 -5.53 19.17 5.56
N LYS A 212 -4.26 19.17 5.94
CA LYS A 212 -3.79 19.53 7.27
C LYS A 212 -2.51 20.35 7.16
N THR A 213 -2.45 21.47 7.83
CA THR A 213 -1.21 22.23 8.00
C THR A 213 -0.59 21.90 9.35
N ILE A 214 0.70 21.62 9.36
CA ILE A 214 1.48 21.39 10.58
C ILE A 214 2.69 22.33 10.58
N ILE A 215 3.19 22.64 11.77
CA ILE A 215 4.41 23.43 11.96
C ILE A 215 5.42 22.52 12.66
N ILE A 216 6.59 22.37 12.06
CA ILE A 216 7.73 21.66 12.64
C ILE A 216 8.88 22.65 12.69
N GLU A 217 9.31 22.99 13.90
CA GLU A 217 10.24 24.08 14.16
C GLU A 217 9.75 25.41 13.52
N ASP A 218 10.52 25.98 12.60
CA ASP A 218 10.19 27.25 11.93
C ASP A 218 9.48 27.08 10.58
N TYR A 219 9.25 25.83 10.14
CA TYR A 219 8.68 25.53 8.82
C TYR A 219 7.22 25.09 8.90
N SER A 220 6.41 25.62 7.99
CA SER A 220 5.03 25.19 7.77
C SER A 220 4.97 24.15 6.66
N PHE A 221 4.25 23.05 6.91
CA PHE A 221 4.02 21.96 5.95
C PHE A 221 2.53 21.82 5.70
N SER A 222 2.13 21.98 4.44
CA SER A 222 0.76 21.64 3.98
C SER A 222 0.74 20.18 3.55
N LEU A 223 -0.06 19.37 4.25
CA LEU A 223 -0.24 17.93 4.03
C LEU A 223 -1.57 17.71 3.34
N ASN A 224 -1.57 17.30 2.08
CA ASN A 224 -2.77 16.97 1.32
C ASN A 224 -2.85 15.46 1.13
N LEU A 225 -3.66 14.79 1.92
CA LEU A 225 -3.95 13.36 1.78
C LEU A 225 -5.13 13.18 0.81
N ILE A 226 -4.87 12.57 -0.32
CA ILE A 226 -5.89 12.21 -1.30
C ILE A 226 -6.16 10.72 -1.24
N VAL A 227 -7.42 10.37 -0.99
CA VAL A 227 -7.92 9.00 -1.04
C VAL A 227 -8.62 8.78 -2.36
N TRP A 228 -8.19 7.78 -3.11
CA TRP A 228 -8.72 7.47 -4.43
C TRP A 228 -9.85 6.44 -4.35
N LEU A 229 -10.93 6.66 -5.09
CA LEU A 229 -12.08 5.73 -5.16
C LEU A 229 -11.73 4.41 -5.82
N ASP A 230 -10.77 4.40 -6.75
CA ASP A 230 -10.28 3.19 -7.41
C ASP A 230 -8.75 3.14 -7.40
N LYS A 231 -8.22 2.01 -7.86
CA LYS A 231 -6.78 1.76 -7.93
C LYS A 231 -6.15 2.59 -9.04
N ILE A 232 -5.30 3.53 -8.67
CA ILE A 232 -4.46 4.29 -9.60
C ILE A 232 -3.05 3.68 -9.70
N LYS A 233 -2.31 4.04 -10.74
CA LYS A 233 -0.97 3.47 -11.00
C LYS A 233 0.06 3.91 -9.96
N GLU A 234 0.08 5.18 -9.60
CA GLU A 234 0.97 5.77 -8.59
C GLU A 234 0.27 5.96 -7.25
N LYS A 235 -0.11 4.87 -6.63
CA LYS A 235 -0.69 4.87 -5.29
C LYS A 235 0.36 4.59 -4.22
N TYR A 236 0.03 4.93 -2.98
CA TYR A 236 0.90 4.73 -1.81
C TYR A 236 2.20 5.52 -1.87
N CYS A 237 2.17 6.69 -2.50
CA CYS A 237 3.31 7.58 -2.63
C CYS A 237 3.09 8.88 -1.86
N SER A 238 4.17 9.37 -1.25
CA SER A 238 4.28 10.73 -0.73
C SER A 238 5.15 11.53 -1.67
N TYR A 239 4.66 12.68 -2.11
CA TYR A 239 5.37 13.64 -2.95
C TYR A 239 5.72 14.85 -2.12
N TYR A 240 6.97 15.30 -2.18
CA TYR A 240 7.48 16.46 -1.46
C TYR A 240 7.71 17.59 -2.45
N LEU A 241 7.02 18.71 -2.25
CA LEU A 241 6.99 19.85 -3.16
C LEU A 241 7.58 21.08 -2.49
N ASP A 242 8.32 21.86 -3.24
CA ASP A 242 8.77 23.18 -2.81
C ASP A 242 7.62 24.23 -2.89
N SER A 243 7.93 25.48 -2.57
CA SER A 243 6.97 26.59 -2.62
C SER A 243 6.47 26.93 -4.04
N SER A 244 7.10 26.37 -5.08
CA SER A 244 6.71 26.53 -6.49
C SER A 244 6.00 25.29 -7.02
N ASP A 245 5.50 24.41 -6.16
CA ASP A 245 4.88 23.13 -6.49
C ASP A 245 5.80 22.16 -7.28
N THR A 246 7.11 22.42 -7.31
CA THR A 246 8.08 21.53 -7.97
C THR A 246 8.39 20.35 -7.07
N VAL A 247 8.30 19.13 -7.62
CA VAL A 247 8.60 17.90 -6.87
C VAL A 247 10.09 17.78 -6.62
N LYS A 248 10.48 17.86 -5.35
CA LYS A 248 11.85 17.67 -4.86
C LYS A 248 12.14 16.24 -4.45
N GLY A 249 11.11 15.47 -4.17
CA GLY A 249 11.29 14.08 -3.79
C GLY A 249 10.02 13.28 -3.74
N LYS A 250 10.20 11.94 -3.69
CA LYS A 250 9.12 10.98 -3.65
C LYS A 250 9.51 9.82 -2.73
N ASP A 251 8.56 9.34 -1.94
CA ASP A 251 8.74 8.17 -1.06
C ASP A 251 7.49 7.29 -1.10
N THR A 252 7.63 6.05 -0.68
CA THR A 252 6.47 5.14 -0.55
C THR A 252 5.94 5.17 0.87
N THR A 253 4.62 5.17 1.03
CA THR A 253 4.00 5.08 2.36
C THR A 253 4.13 3.68 2.93
N THR A 254 4.12 3.56 4.26
CA THR A 254 4.20 2.27 4.97
C THR A 254 2.98 1.37 4.76
N PHE A 255 1.87 1.91 4.23
CA PHE A 255 0.59 1.22 4.01
C PHE A 255 0.46 0.58 2.63
N ASN A 256 1.54 0.41 1.88
CA ASN A 256 1.57 -0.12 0.51
C ASN A 256 1.23 -1.62 0.38
N ARG A 257 1.27 -2.38 1.49
CA ARG A 257 0.94 -3.83 1.52
C ARG A 257 -0.52 -4.11 1.89
N ASN A 258 -1.35 -3.08 1.90
CA ASN A 258 -2.73 -3.20 2.32
C ASN A 258 -3.60 -3.91 1.28
N THR A 259 -4.23 -5.03 1.67
CA THR A 259 -5.17 -5.80 0.83
C THR A 259 -6.56 -5.17 0.74
N MET A 260 -6.78 -4.01 1.36
CA MET A 260 -8.11 -3.44 1.62
C MET A 260 -8.56 -2.39 0.60
N ASN A 261 -7.83 -2.21 -0.51
CA ASN A 261 -8.13 -1.20 -1.55
C ASN A 261 -8.20 0.25 -1.02
N TYR A 262 -7.50 0.55 0.07
CA TYR A 262 -7.30 1.91 0.55
C TYR A 262 -6.21 2.58 -0.29
N ASN A 263 -6.60 3.10 -1.46
CA ASN A 263 -5.68 3.73 -2.40
C ASN A 263 -5.51 5.19 -2.01
N HIS A 264 -4.29 5.63 -1.75
CA HIS A 264 -4.01 7.00 -1.33
C HIS A 264 -2.71 7.52 -1.89
N SER A 265 -2.60 8.85 -1.95
CA SER A 265 -1.38 9.61 -2.22
C SER A 265 -1.29 10.77 -1.25
N MET A 266 -0.07 11.12 -0.83
CA MET A 266 0.21 12.24 0.04
C MET A 266 1.01 13.28 -0.73
N PHE A 267 0.55 14.54 -0.71
CA PHE A 267 1.25 15.67 -1.30
C PHE A 267 1.62 16.63 -0.17
N VAL A 268 2.91 16.91 -0.04
CA VAL A 268 3.48 17.72 1.04
C VAL A 268 4.16 18.92 0.43
N CYS A 269 3.65 20.12 0.68
CA CYS A 269 4.23 21.37 0.20
C CYS A 269 4.82 22.16 1.36
N SER A 270 6.07 22.66 1.20
CA SER A 270 6.74 23.52 2.19
C SER A 270 7.92 24.25 1.59
N GLU A 271 8.18 25.47 2.10
CA GLU A 271 9.42 26.21 1.83
C GLU A 271 10.68 25.47 2.30
N PHE A 272 10.54 24.53 3.24
CA PHE A 272 11.63 23.67 3.69
C PHE A 272 12.32 22.96 2.53
N PHE A 273 11.58 22.58 1.48
CA PHE A 273 12.13 21.86 0.33
C PHE A 273 12.82 22.77 -0.71
N ASN A 274 12.73 24.11 -0.59
CA ASN A 274 13.34 25.03 -1.55
C ASN A 274 14.86 24.92 -1.63
N HIS A 275 15.51 24.59 -0.51
CA HIS A 275 16.98 24.50 -0.42
C HIS A 275 17.51 23.07 -0.63
N LEU A 276 16.60 22.09 -0.76
CA LEU A 276 17.01 20.73 -1.05
C LEU A 276 17.20 20.58 -2.56
N ASP A 277 18.42 20.26 -2.98
CA ASP A 277 18.67 19.84 -4.36
C ASP A 277 17.82 18.63 -4.70
N ASP A 278 17.61 18.33 -6.01
CA ASP A 278 16.86 17.17 -6.53
C ASP A 278 17.46 15.82 -6.08
N ILE A 279 17.62 15.67 -4.78
CA ILE A 279 18.06 14.43 -4.16
C ILE A 279 16.85 13.52 -4.18
N SER A 280 16.94 12.42 -4.88
CA SER A 280 15.94 11.37 -4.77
C SER A 280 15.79 11.02 -3.29
N LEU A 281 14.69 11.42 -2.66
CA LEU A 281 14.35 11.03 -1.29
C LEU A 281 14.20 9.50 -1.13
N ASP A 282 14.18 8.75 -2.23
CA ASP A 282 14.36 7.30 -2.27
C ASP A 282 15.65 6.84 -1.56
N SER A 283 16.66 7.71 -1.49
CA SER A 283 17.91 7.44 -0.78
C SER A 283 17.91 7.86 0.70
N ILE A 284 16.91 8.62 1.17
CA ILE A 284 16.80 8.98 2.60
C ILE A 284 16.39 7.78 3.46
N SER A 285 15.75 6.77 2.88
CA SER A 285 15.34 5.57 3.62
C SER A 285 16.49 4.59 3.90
N ALA A 286 17.64 4.65 3.21
CA ALA A 286 18.63 3.60 3.34
C ALA A 286 20.09 4.01 3.57
N GLN A 287 20.67 5.04 2.98
CA GLN A 287 22.13 5.21 3.01
C GLN A 287 22.71 6.62 2.78
N THR A 288 21.94 7.68 2.58
CA THR A 288 22.48 9.00 2.21
C THR A 288 22.34 10.08 3.27
N GLY A 289 22.49 9.75 4.55
CA GLY A 289 22.64 10.71 5.64
C GLY A 289 23.88 11.63 5.51
N PHE A 290 24.57 11.61 4.37
CA PHE A 290 25.80 12.39 4.16
C PHE A 290 25.56 13.80 3.59
N TYR A 291 24.37 14.11 3.06
CA TYR A 291 24.11 15.40 2.39
C TYR A 291 23.10 16.30 3.10
N LEU A 292 22.35 15.79 4.09
CA LEU A 292 21.42 16.58 4.89
C LEU A 292 22.04 16.97 6.22
N SER A 293 21.79 18.20 6.66
CA SER A 293 22.16 18.63 8.00
C SER A 293 21.48 17.76 9.07
N LEU A 294 22.02 17.70 10.28
CA LEU A 294 21.39 16.97 11.38
C LEU A 294 20.00 17.53 11.73
N ASP A 295 19.81 18.83 11.55
CA ASP A 295 18.53 19.50 11.79
C ASP A 295 17.52 19.13 10.71
N ASP A 296 17.90 19.11 9.43
CA ASP A 296 17.02 18.66 8.35
C ASP A 296 16.58 17.20 8.52
N GLN A 297 17.50 16.32 8.95
CA GLN A 297 17.17 14.93 9.24
C GLN A 297 16.14 14.80 10.36
N ARG A 298 16.23 15.65 11.40
CA ARG A 298 15.27 15.67 12.51
C ARG A 298 13.89 16.14 12.03
N ILE A 299 13.84 17.22 11.26
CA ILE A 299 12.60 17.75 10.68
C ILE A 299 11.93 16.72 9.77
N ILE A 300 12.68 16.09 8.88
CA ILE A 300 12.16 15.04 7.98
C ILE A 300 11.64 13.83 8.76
N LYS A 301 12.33 13.43 9.83
CA LYS A 301 11.88 12.31 10.67
C LYS A 301 10.56 12.62 11.37
N GLU A 302 10.43 13.83 11.89
CA GLU A 302 9.19 14.30 12.53
C GLU A 302 8.05 14.44 11.52
N LEU A 303 8.33 15.01 10.36
CA LEU A 303 7.38 15.10 9.25
C LEU A 303 6.87 13.71 8.81
N LYS A 304 7.76 12.73 8.63
CA LYS A 304 7.38 11.35 8.29
C LYS A 304 6.50 10.72 9.35
N LYS A 305 6.74 11.00 10.63
CA LYS A 305 5.90 10.54 11.74
C LYS A 305 4.50 11.16 11.65
N GLU A 306 4.39 12.47 11.40
CA GLU A 306 3.10 13.14 11.25
C GLU A 306 2.31 12.65 10.02
N ILE A 307 2.99 12.43 8.90
CA ILE A 307 2.41 11.82 7.69
C ILE A 307 1.87 10.42 8.02
N HIS A 308 2.67 9.61 8.71
CA HIS A 308 2.24 8.26 9.12
C HIS A 308 1.00 8.31 10.00
N ASN A 309 0.98 9.16 11.01
CA ASN A 309 -0.16 9.32 11.92
C ASN A 309 -1.42 9.77 11.17
N LEU A 310 -1.28 10.72 10.23
CA LEU A 310 -2.39 11.22 9.42
C LEU A 310 -2.99 10.10 8.55
N ILE A 311 -2.17 9.37 7.83
CA ILE A 311 -2.61 8.25 6.98
C ILE A 311 -3.23 7.14 7.82
N GLN A 312 -2.67 6.84 8.99
CA GLN A 312 -3.17 5.81 9.88
C GLN A 312 -4.57 6.13 10.42
N ASN A 313 -4.77 7.37 10.90
CA ASN A 313 -6.08 7.81 11.38
C ASN A 313 -7.12 7.74 10.26
N ASN A 314 -6.78 8.24 9.08
CA ASN A 314 -7.64 8.20 7.91
C ASN A 314 -7.97 6.76 7.46
N LEU A 315 -6.99 5.86 7.49
CA LEU A 315 -7.21 4.44 7.23
C LEU A 315 -8.22 3.82 8.21
N ARG A 316 -8.16 4.22 9.50
CA ARG A 316 -9.12 3.77 10.51
C ARG A 316 -10.55 4.21 10.16
N ASP A 317 -10.72 5.45 9.74
CA ASP A 317 -12.03 5.98 9.33
C ASP A 317 -12.55 5.26 8.07
N TYR A 318 -11.68 5.04 7.07
CA TYR A 318 -11.99 4.23 5.89
C TYR A 318 -12.44 2.81 6.26
N MET A 319 -11.71 2.14 7.15
CA MET A 319 -12.03 0.78 7.59
C MET A 319 -13.34 0.72 8.37
N SER A 320 -13.59 1.72 9.20
CA SER A 320 -14.85 1.85 9.93
C SER A 320 -16.04 1.98 8.98
N GLY A 321 -15.95 2.84 7.96
CA GLY A 321 -16.98 2.98 6.93
C GLY A 321 -17.19 1.69 6.12
N LYS A 322 -16.10 0.98 5.76
CA LYS A 322 -16.19 -0.31 5.08
C LYS A 322 -16.81 -1.40 5.95
N ALA A 323 -16.53 -1.41 7.25
CA ALA A 323 -17.15 -2.33 8.19
C ALA A 323 -18.68 -2.10 8.23
N ASP A 324 -19.12 -0.85 8.28
CA ASP A 324 -20.55 -0.50 8.28
C ASP A 324 -21.24 -0.99 6.99
N GLU A 325 -20.61 -0.80 5.81
CA GLU A 325 -21.14 -1.35 4.54
C GLU A 325 -21.30 -2.88 4.58
N VAL A 326 -20.27 -3.58 5.09
CA VAL A 326 -20.29 -5.05 5.16
C VAL A 326 -21.32 -5.54 6.16
N ILE A 327 -21.42 -4.92 7.33
CA ILE A 327 -22.43 -5.27 8.35
C ILE A 327 -23.85 -5.01 7.81
N ASN A 328 -24.08 -3.90 7.12
CA ASN A 328 -25.36 -3.63 6.47
C ASN A 328 -25.72 -4.70 5.44
N LYS A 329 -24.76 -5.19 4.65
CA LYS A 329 -24.97 -6.33 3.73
C LYS A 329 -25.27 -7.63 4.47
N MET A 330 -24.60 -7.89 5.60
CA MET A 330 -24.88 -9.05 6.46
C MET A 330 -26.31 -9.04 7.01
N ILE A 331 -26.80 -7.86 7.40
CA ILE A 331 -28.14 -7.67 7.97
C ILE A 331 -29.21 -7.73 6.87
N ASN A 332 -29.07 -6.96 5.80
CA ASN A 332 -30.14 -6.70 4.84
C ASN A 332 -30.15 -7.65 3.64
N GLU A 333 -28.97 -7.98 3.10
CA GLU A 333 -28.82 -8.77 1.87
C GLU A 333 -28.58 -10.26 2.17
N ARG A 334 -27.52 -10.57 2.93
CA ARG A 334 -27.10 -11.96 3.21
C ARG A 334 -27.93 -12.63 4.29
N LYS A 335 -28.56 -11.84 5.17
CA LYS A 335 -29.37 -12.30 6.31
C LYS A 335 -28.61 -13.29 7.21
N THR A 336 -27.32 -13.01 7.41
CA THR A 336 -26.44 -13.83 8.25
C THR A 336 -26.37 -13.31 9.68
N PHE A 337 -26.80 -12.07 9.90
CA PHE A 337 -26.87 -11.48 11.23
C PHE A 337 -28.00 -12.12 12.07
N PRO A 338 -27.80 -12.35 13.39
CA PRO A 338 -28.85 -12.87 14.28
C PRO A 338 -30.10 -11.97 14.27
N THR A 339 -31.26 -12.57 14.51
CA THR A 339 -32.52 -11.83 14.67
C THR A 339 -32.69 -11.41 16.12
N PHE A 340 -33.06 -10.15 16.33
CA PHE A 340 -33.29 -9.56 17.63
C PHE A 340 -34.74 -9.10 17.76
N LYS A 341 -35.30 -9.16 18.97
CA LYS A 341 -36.63 -8.63 19.27
C LYS A 341 -36.58 -7.11 19.38
N ASP A 342 -37.76 -6.48 19.31
CA ASP A 342 -37.88 -5.04 19.43
C ASP A 342 -38.09 -4.63 20.92
N ASP A 343 -37.21 -5.12 21.79
CA ASP A 343 -37.10 -4.69 23.17
C ASP A 343 -35.73 -4.07 23.46
N LYS A 344 -35.67 -3.28 24.55
CA LYS A 344 -34.46 -2.50 24.88
C LYS A 344 -33.21 -3.39 25.05
N TYR A 345 -33.38 -4.58 25.61
CA TYR A 345 -32.27 -5.46 25.90
C TYR A 345 -31.72 -6.08 24.61
N ASP A 346 -32.58 -6.60 23.74
CA ASP A 346 -32.18 -7.19 22.46
C ASP A 346 -31.60 -6.11 21.52
N GLN A 347 -32.10 -4.87 21.56
CA GLN A 347 -31.52 -3.76 20.78
C GLN A 347 -30.12 -3.40 21.28
N LEU A 348 -29.87 -3.42 22.58
CA LEU A 348 -28.54 -3.20 23.14
C LEU A 348 -27.58 -4.31 22.68
N ARG A 349 -27.99 -5.58 22.77
CA ARG A 349 -27.20 -6.73 22.31
C ARG A 349 -26.88 -6.64 20.80
N LYS A 350 -27.85 -6.21 20.01
CA LYS A 350 -27.65 -5.98 18.58
C LYS A 350 -26.56 -4.93 18.35
N GLN A 351 -26.60 -3.83 19.10
CA GLN A 351 -25.60 -2.77 18.99
C GLN A 351 -24.21 -3.26 19.42
N ASP A 352 -24.12 -4.01 20.51
CA ASP A 352 -22.86 -4.61 20.97
C ASP A 352 -22.28 -5.56 19.92
N LEU A 353 -23.11 -6.42 19.31
CA LEU A 353 -22.67 -7.32 18.26
C LEU A 353 -22.19 -6.57 17.00
N ILE A 354 -22.87 -5.47 16.63
CA ILE A 354 -22.44 -4.58 15.56
C ILE A 354 -21.07 -3.99 15.89
N ASN A 355 -20.89 -3.44 17.08
CA ASN A 355 -19.64 -2.82 17.52
C ASN A 355 -18.49 -3.82 17.53
N VAL A 356 -18.66 -4.99 18.13
CA VAL A 356 -17.65 -6.05 18.15
C VAL A 356 -17.31 -6.54 16.74
N THR A 357 -18.31 -6.72 15.88
CA THR A 357 -18.10 -7.13 14.48
C THR A 357 -17.32 -6.08 13.71
N LYS A 358 -17.64 -4.80 13.93
CA LYS A 358 -16.97 -3.65 13.34
C LYS A 358 -15.49 -3.59 13.74
N GLU A 359 -15.19 -3.71 15.03
CA GLU A 359 -13.82 -3.72 15.53
C GLU A 359 -13.02 -4.92 15.02
N LEU A 360 -13.60 -6.11 15.00
CA LEU A 360 -12.97 -7.29 14.41
C LEU A 360 -12.68 -7.10 12.91
N TYR A 361 -13.58 -6.45 12.17
CA TYR A 361 -13.35 -6.12 10.76
C TYR A 361 -12.21 -5.11 10.60
N CYS A 362 -12.15 -4.10 11.45
CA CYS A 362 -11.09 -3.10 11.44
C CYS A 362 -9.73 -3.69 11.81
N LEU A 363 -9.69 -4.71 12.66
CA LEU A 363 -8.49 -5.44 13.02
C LEU A 363 -7.95 -6.29 11.87
N ASP A 364 -8.80 -7.13 11.30
CA ASP A 364 -8.47 -7.95 10.15
C ASP A 364 -9.72 -8.29 9.32
N SER A 365 -9.97 -7.50 8.28
CA SER A 365 -11.11 -7.71 7.37
C SER A 365 -11.13 -9.10 6.73
N ARG A 366 -9.98 -9.80 6.68
CA ARG A 366 -9.87 -11.15 6.11
C ARG A 366 -10.62 -12.19 6.92
N ILE A 367 -10.91 -11.92 8.20
CA ILE A 367 -11.77 -12.79 9.03
C ILE A 367 -13.11 -13.01 8.32
N PHE A 368 -13.67 -11.99 7.67
CA PHE A 368 -14.97 -12.04 7.02
C PHE A 368 -14.91 -12.26 5.50
N TYR A 369 -13.80 -11.90 4.84
CA TYR A 369 -13.70 -11.86 3.38
C TYR A 369 -13.89 -13.21 2.67
N LYS A 370 -13.51 -14.32 3.28
CA LYS A 370 -13.56 -15.67 2.68
C LYS A 370 -14.63 -16.56 3.29
N LEU A 371 -15.44 -16.04 4.21
CA LEU A 371 -16.48 -16.85 4.85
C LEU A 371 -17.64 -17.09 3.88
N LYS A 372 -18.08 -18.33 3.80
CA LYS A 372 -19.38 -18.68 3.20
C LYS A 372 -20.49 -18.17 4.12
N PRO A 373 -21.71 -17.86 3.60
CA PRO A 373 -22.81 -17.35 4.43
C PRO A 373 -23.11 -18.22 5.67
N VAL A 374 -22.98 -19.53 5.57
CA VAL A 374 -23.18 -20.45 6.70
C VAL A 374 -22.10 -20.24 7.78
N GLN A 375 -20.85 -20.05 7.39
CA GLN A 375 -19.74 -19.81 8.32
C GLN A 375 -19.85 -18.43 8.96
N GLU A 376 -20.23 -17.41 8.17
CA GLU A 376 -20.49 -16.05 8.65
C GLU A 376 -21.61 -16.05 9.70
N LYS A 377 -22.74 -16.74 9.43
CA LYS A 377 -23.84 -16.89 10.37
C LYS A 377 -23.42 -17.62 11.65
N SER A 378 -22.58 -18.65 11.54
CA SER A 378 -22.06 -19.39 12.70
C SER A 378 -21.14 -18.53 13.56
N LEU A 379 -20.25 -17.75 12.95
CA LEU A 379 -19.37 -16.83 13.66
C LEU A 379 -20.15 -15.74 14.40
N LEU A 380 -21.09 -15.07 13.71
CA LEU A 380 -21.95 -14.04 14.32
C LEU A 380 -22.84 -14.62 15.42
N GLY A 381 -23.36 -15.83 15.23
CA GLY A 381 -24.13 -16.53 16.27
C GLY A 381 -23.30 -16.86 17.50
N PHE A 382 -22.04 -17.28 17.32
CA PHE A 382 -21.10 -17.51 18.40
C PHE A 382 -20.76 -16.21 19.17
N LEU A 383 -20.44 -15.13 18.46
CA LEU A 383 -20.20 -13.82 19.08
C LEU A 383 -21.42 -13.35 19.85
N ASN A 384 -22.63 -13.50 19.31
CA ASN A 384 -23.87 -13.14 19.99
C ASN A 384 -24.08 -13.96 21.28
N LEU A 385 -23.77 -15.27 21.28
CA LEU A 385 -23.83 -16.10 22.49
C LEU A 385 -22.82 -15.65 23.55
N LEU A 386 -21.61 -15.29 23.13
CA LEU A 386 -20.59 -14.76 24.04
C LEU A 386 -21.03 -13.44 24.66
N LEU A 387 -21.64 -12.54 23.87
CA LEU A 387 -22.18 -11.28 24.36
C LEU A 387 -23.44 -11.43 25.23
N ASP A 388 -24.10 -12.58 25.21
CA ASP A 388 -25.24 -12.93 26.07
C ASP A 388 -24.81 -13.66 27.36
N SER A 389 -23.53 -13.94 27.51
CA SER A 389 -22.97 -14.64 28.67
C SER A 389 -22.47 -13.65 29.76
N GLU A 390 -22.14 -14.20 30.92
CA GLU A 390 -21.46 -13.43 32.00
C GLU A 390 -20.08 -12.90 31.58
N GLU A 391 -19.53 -13.38 30.47
CA GLU A 391 -18.25 -12.95 29.91
C GLU A 391 -18.34 -11.69 29.01
N ARG A 392 -19.55 -11.10 28.84
CA ARG A 392 -19.80 -9.94 27.98
C ARG A 392 -18.85 -8.78 28.28
N GLU A 393 -18.73 -8.39 29.55
CA GLU A 393 -17.85 -7.28 29.94
C GLU A 393 -16.39 -7.57 29.62
N ARG A 394 -15.91 -8.79 29.87
CA ARG A 394 -14.55 -9.20 29.55
C ARG A 394 -14.25 -9.17 28.04
N ILE A 395 -15.23 -9.50 27.22
CA ILE A 395 -15.06 -9.44 25.75
C ILE A 395 -14.99 -7.99 25.28
N LEU A 396 -15.83 -7.12 25.82
CA LEU A 396 -15.79 -5.69 25.54
C LEU A 396 -14.47 -5.07 26.00
N ASP A 397 -13.98 -5.42 27.19
CA ASP A 397 -12.67 -5.01 27.71
C ASP A 397 -11.52 -5.47 26.80
N ILE A 398 -11.56 -6.72 26.30
CA ILE A 398 -10.56 -7.24 25.36
C ILE A 398 -10.61 -6.45 24.03
N VAL A 399 -11.79 -6.17 23.51
CA VAL A 399 -11.96 -5.36 22.29
C VAL A 399 -11.42 -3.95 22.51
N GLU A 400 -11.71 -3.33 23.64
CA GLU A 400 -11.20 -2.01 24.00
C GLU A 400 -9.67 -1.99 24.11
N GLN A 401 -9.07 -2.98 24.80
CA GLN A 401 -7.61 -3.13 24.86
C GLN A 401 -6.97 -3.33 23.49
N ILE A 402 -7.63 -4.05 22.59
CA ILE A 402 -7.16 -4.23 21.20
C ILE A 402 -7.19 -2.91 20.42
N ILE A 403 -8.20 -2.05 20.69
CA ILE A 403 -8.31 -0.72 20.08
C ILE A 403 -7.14 0.16 20.53
N GLU A 404 -6.69 0.04 21.77
CA GLU A 404 -5.58 0.81 22.34
C GLU A 404 -4.19 0.33 21.88
N LEU A 405 -4.06 -0.86 21.29
CA LEU A 405 -2.78 -1.35 20.76
C LEU A 405 -2.21 -0.43 19.69
N THR A 406 -0.89 -0.23 19.73
CA THR A 406 -0.18 0.44 18.62
C THR A 406 -0.28 -0.37 17.32
N PRO A 407 -0.03 0.23 16.15
CA PRO A 407 -0.05 -0.49 14.87
C PRO A 407 0.88 -1.69 14.84
N GLU A 408 2.08 -1.55 15.39
CA GLU A 408 3.08 -2.62 15.50
C GLU A 408 2.57 -3.76 16.39
N GLN A 409 2.01 -3.42 17.55
CA GLN A 409 1.39 -4.39 18.46
C GLN A 409 0.18 -5.11 17.84
N ARG A 410 -0.64 -4.41 17.03
CA ARG A 410 -1.77 -5.03 16.30
C ARG A 410 -1.28 -5.99 15.22
N GLU A 411 -0.22 -5.63 14.50
CA GLU A 411 0.38 -6.51 13.50
C GLU A 411 0.96 -7.76 14.15
N ASP A 412 1.67 -7.62 15.26
CA ASP A 412 2.19 -8.74 16.05
C ASP A 412 1.06 -9.62 16.60
N PHE A 413 0.02 -9.02 17.17
CA PHE A 413 -1.17 -9.73 17.65
C PHE A 413 -1.88 -10.49 16.51
N SER A 414 -2.09 -9.84 15.36
CA SER A 414 -2.65 -10.48 14.17
C SER A 414 -1.78 -11.65 13.67
N ASN A 415 -0.46 -11.51 13.72
CA ASN A 415 0.47 -12.57 13.32
C ASN A 415 0.46 -13.76 14.29
N VAL A 416 0.32 -13.51 15.57
CA VAL A 416 0.15 -14.54 16.61
C VAL A 416 -1.18 -15.28 16.39
N LEU A 417 -2.28 -14.57 16.19
CA LEU A 417 -3.61 -15.17 15.92
C LEU A 417 -3.62 -16.05 14.67
N LYS A 418 -2.89 -15.66 13.61
CA LYS A 418 -2.79 -16.47 12.37
C LYS A 418 -2.04 -17.77 12.54
N LYS A 419 -1.07 -17.81 13.45
CA LYS A 419 -0.18 -18.96 13.68
C LYS A 419 -0.70 -19.89 14.77
N THR A 420 -1.60 -19.42 15.62
CA THR A 420 -2.02 -20.11 16.83
C THR A 420 -3.51 -20.46 16.74
N LYS A 421 -3.86 -21.72 17.02
CA LYS A 421 -5.27 -22.09 17.18
C LYS A 421 -5.83 -21.40 18.43
N LEU A 422 -7.07 -20.90 18.34
CA LEU A 422 -7.75 -20.22 19.46
C LEU A 422 -7.76 -21.10 20.74
N GLU A 423 -7.90 -22.41 20.59
CA GLU A 423 -7.81 -23.38 21.70
C GLU A 423 -6.47 -23.27 22.45
N ASN A 424 -5.36 -23.18 21.74
CA ASN A 424 -4.03 -23.06 22.35
C ASN A 424 -3.87 -21.72 23.10
N ILE A 425 -4.47 -20.65 22.59
CA ILE A 425 -4.45 -19.33 23.25
C ILE A 425 -5.23 -19.42 24.56
N ILE A 426 -6.43 -20.01 24.55
CA ILE A 426 -7.27 -20.20 25.73
C ILE A 426 -6.56 -21.08 26.77
N GLU A 427 -5.93 -22.18 26.35
CA GLU A 427 -5.15 -23.05 27.24
C GLU A 427 -3.96 -22.31 27.86
N THR A 428 -3.23 -21.52 27.05
CA THR A 428 -2.11 -20.69 27.55
C THR A 428 -2.58 -19.65 28.54
N MET A 429 -3.70 -18.97 28.26
CA MET A 429 -4.29 -17.98 29.18
C MET A 429 -4.71 -18.64 30.51
N LYS A 430 -5.40 -19.77 30.48
CA LYS A 430 -5.76 -20.55 31.69
C LYS A 430 -4.53 -20.98 32.48
N PHE A 431 -3.49 -21.39 31.78
CA PHE A 431 -2.22 -21.76 32.39
C PHE A 431 -1.55 -20.56 33.11
N ILE A 432 -1.52 -19.39 32.48
CA ILE A 432 -1.00 -18.15 33.05
C ILE A 432 -1.87 -17.72 34.25
N GLU A 433 -3.20 -17.69 34.12
CA GLU A 433 -4.14 -17.38 35.20
C GLU A 433 -3.94 -18.30 36.40
N GLY A 434 -3.80 -19.60 36.15
CA GLY A 434 -3.50 -20.59 37.18
C GLY A 434 -2.17 -20.29 37.91
N ARG A 435 -1.17 -19.78 37.24
CA ARG A 435 0.10 -19.34 37.83
C ARG A 435 -0.06 -18.10 38.70
N TYR A 436 -0.76 -17.07 38.21
CA TYR A 436 -1.06 -15.87 38.99
C TYR A 436 -1.85 -16.19 40.27
N SER A 437 -2.87 -17.04 40.18
CA SER A 437 -3.63 -17.48 41.36
C SER A 437 -2.75 -18.14 42.41
N LYS A 438 -1.80 -18.99 41.99
CA LYS A 438 -0.85 -19.64 42.90
C LYS A 438 0.14 -18.67 43.54
N LEU A 439 0.61 -17.68 42.77
CA LEU A 439 1.45 -16.59 43.30
C LEU A 439 0.69 -15.76 44.34
N ASP A 440 -0.57 -15.48 44.09
CA ASP A 440 -1.43 -14.69 45.00
C ASP A 440 -1.71 -15.47 46.29
N ILE A 441 -1.98 -16.77 46.22
CA ILE A 441 -2.11 -17.67 47.35
C ILE A 441 -0.78 -17.72 48.15
N LEU A 442 0.34 -17.90 47.50
CA LEU A 442 1.66 -17.93 48.15
C LEU A 442 1.95 -16.60 48.86
N LYS A 443 1.65 -15.47 48.18
CA LYS A 443 1.79 -14.13 48.76
C LYS A 443 0.94 -13.93 50.01
N LYS A 444 -0.33 -14.34 49.99
CA LYS A 444 -1.24 -14.28 51.15
C LYS A 444 -0.72 -15.16 52.29
N ILE A 445 -0.26 -16.37 52.02
CA ILE A 445 0.28 -17.26 53.03
C ILE A 445 1.53 -16.66 53.70
N VAL A 446 2.43 -16.11 52.89
CA VAL A 446 3.72 -15.58 53.41
C VAL A 446 3.52 -14.26 54.16
N PHE A 447 2.72 -13.33 53.61
CA PHE A 447 2.63 -11.96 54.15
C PHE A 447 1.41 -11.76 55.11
N ASP A 448 0.26 -12.33 54.76
CA ASP A 448 -0.98 -12.06 55.52
C ASP A 448 -1.22 -13.11 56.60
N LEU A 449 -0.90 -14.37 56.35
CA LEU A 449 -1.15 -15.51 57.22
C LEU A 449 0.14 -16.13 57.80
N GLY A 450 1.26 -15.42 57.76
CA GLY A 450 2.56 -15.95 58.13
C GLY A 450 2.68 -16.54 59.55
N LYS A 451 1.82 -16.07 60.47
CA LYS A 451 1.75 -16.62 61.84
C LYS A 451 1.09 -18.01 61.91
N PHE A 452 0.32 -18.37 60.90
CA PHE A 452 -0.45 -19.63 60.83
C PHE A 452 0.09 -20.55 59.73
N ALA A 453 1.04 -20.07 58.92
CA ALA A 453 1.64 -20.83 57.82
C ALA A 453 2.68 -21.83 58.38
N ASN A 454 2.42 -23.12 58.16
CA ASN A 454 3.42 -24.15 58.40
C ASN A 454 4.27 -24.31 57.13
N GLU A 455 5.58 -24.20 57.30
CA GLU A 455 6.54 -24.31 56.21
C GLU A 455 6.34 -25.61 55.40
N ARG A 456 6.30 -26.77 56.11
CA ARG A 456 6.16 -28.08 55.45
C ARG A 456 4.79 -28.32 54.81
N ASP A 457 3.75 -27.97 55.49
CA ASP A 457 2.38 -28.30 55.07
C ASP A 457 1.79 -27.31 54.08
N ASN A 458 2.25 -26.07 54.09
CA ASN A 458 1.68 -25.01 53.27
C ASN A 458 2.66 -24.54 52.18
N ILE A 459 3.80 -23.97 52.55
CA ILE A 459 4.74 -23.34 51.61
C ILE A 459 5.44 -24.40 50.75
N GLN A 460 6.01 -25.41 51.39
CA GLN A 460 6.75 -26.46 50.72
C GLN A 460 5.89 -27.21 49.67
N LYS A 461 4.67 -27.59 50.01
CA LYS A 461 3.77 -28.25 49.07
C LYS A 461 3.39 -27.39 47.88
N ILE A 462 3.22 -26.06 48.08
CA ILE A 462 2.98 -25.15 46.95
C ILE A 462 4.21 -25.09 46.06
N VAL A 463 5.39 -24.96 46.61
CA VAL A 463 6.64 -24.89 45.85
C VAL A 463 6.93 -26.20 45.14
N GLU A 464 6.80 -27.37 45.79
CA GLU A 464 6.99 -28.68 45.22
C GLU A 464 6.08 -28.93 43.98
N ASN A 465 4.87 -28.43 44.03
CA ASN A 465 3.92 -28.53 42.90
C ASN A 465 4.07 -27.44 41.87
N ASN A 466 4.91 -26.41 42.13
CA ASN A 466 5.07 -25.24 41.28
C ASN A 466 6.54 -24.79 41.18
N TYR A 467 7.47 -25.70 40.91
CA TYR A 467 8.90 -25.44 40.81
C TYR A 467 9.27 -24.39 39.75
N TRP A 468 8.39 -24.13 38.76
CA TRP A 468 8.51 -23.01 37.82
C TRP A 468 8.64 -21.63 38.49
N LEU A 469 8.31 -21.51 39.78
CA LEU A 469 8.53 -20.28 40.57
C LEU A 469 10.02 -19.87 40.63
N PHE A 470 10.95 -20.81 40.41
CA PHE A 470 12.37 -20.55 40.38
C PHE A 470 12.93 -20.37 38.96
N GLY A 471 12.10 -20.60 37.94
CA GLY A 471 12.43 -20.49 36.53
C GLY A 471 12.04 -21.75 35.74
N GLU A 472 11.72 -21.57 34.47
CA GLU A 472 11.23 -22.64 33.58
C GLU A 472 12.27 -23.74 33.33
N GLN A 473 13.55 -23.44 33.55
CA GLN A 473 14.67 -24.37 33.36
C GLN A 473 14.86 -25.34 34.53
N TYR A 474 14.17 -25.12 35.66
CA TYR A 474 14.34 -25.97 36.84
C TYR A 474 13.25 -27.06 36.89
N ASN A 475 13.70 -28.25 37.26
CA ASN A 475 12.82 -29.40 37.51
C ASN A 475 13.00 -29.89 38.93
N LEU A 476 11.90 -30.28 39.58
CA LEU A 476 11.99 -30.88 40.90
C LEU A 476 12.57 -32.29 40.77
N ALA A 477 13.80 -32.49 41.28
CA ALA A 477 14.43 -33.80 41.30
C ALA A 477 13.98 -34.64 42.52
N THR A 478 13.85 -34.01 43.67
CA THR A 478 13.37 -34.64 44.91
C THR A 478 12.92 -33.60 45.91
N ALA A 479 12.07 -33.96 46.85
CA ALA A 479 11.59 -33.11 47.92
C ALA A 479 11.60 -33.89 49.23
N ASP A 480 11.95 -33.19 50.32
CA ASP A 480 11.96 -33.69 51.70
C ASP A 480 12.63 -35.08 51.88
N LYS A 481 13.78 -35.27 51.25
CA LYS A 481 14.53 -36.52 51.28
C LYS A 481 15.98 -36.27 51.71
N THR A 482 16.61 -37.33 52.18
CA THR A 482 18.06 -37.25 52.56
C THR A 482 18.91 -37.01 51.32
N MET A 483 20.09 -36.36 51.50
CA MET A 483 21.02 -36.08 50.42
C MET A 483 21.40 -37.36 49.65
N ALA A 484 21.54 -38.47 50.32
CA ALA A 484 21.84 -39.76 49.70
C ALA A 484 20.71 -40.24 48.77
N THR A 485 19.46 -40.02 49.17
CA THR A 485 18.30 -40.38 48.35
C THR A 485 18.18 -39.42 47.16
N ALA A 486 18.39 -38.12 47.38
CA ALA A 486 18.37 -37.12 46.34
C ALA A 486 19.42 -37.38 45.26
N LEU A 487 20.66 -37.71 45.64
CA LEU A 487 21.74 -38.08 44.73
C LEU A 487 21.44 -39.37 43.94
N LYS A 488 20.77 -40.34 44.56
CA LYS A 488 20.35 -41.57 43.86
C LYS A 488 19.31 -41.27 42.77
N GLU A 489 18.30 -40.47 43.08
CA GLU A 489 17.27 -40.11 42.13
C GLU A 489 17.83 -39.23 41.01
N TYR A 490 18.68 -38.28 41.33
CA TYR A 490 19.37 -37.45 40.35
C TYR A 490 20.23 -38.27 39.38
N ASN A 491 21.00 -39.22 39.89
CA ASN A 491 21.79 -40.12 39.06
C ASN A 491 20.91 -41.07 38.23
N TYR A 492 19.76 -41.48 38.75
CA TYR A 492 18.79 -42.28 38.00
C TYR A 492 18.16 -41.48 36.85
N ILE A 493 17.80 -40.21 37.09
CA ILE A 493 17.27 -39.32 36.06
C ILE A 493 18.28 -39.05 34.96
N LEU A 494 19.55 -38.81 35.32
CA LEU A 494 20.60 -38.47 34.35
C LEU A 494 21.15 -39.69 33.57
N TYR A 495 21.30 -40.81 34.23
CA TYR A 495 22.08 -41.94 33.66
C TYR A 495 21.32 -43.27 33.60
N GLY A 496 20.07 -43.31 34.08
CA GLY A 496 19.29 -44.53 34.10
C GLY A 496 19.83 -45.68 34.96
N ALA A 497 20.81 -45.39 35.82
CA ALA A 497 21.48 -46.42 36.61
C ALA A 497 21.36 -46.16 38.12
N LYS A 498 21.19 -47.24 38.92
CA LYS A 498 21.27 -47.20 40.38
C LYS A 498 22.72 -47.18 40.81
N SER A 499 23.24 -46.03 41.27
CA SER A 499 24.62 -45.90 41.83
C SER A 499 24.67 -46.36 43.31
N PRO A 500 25.75 -46.99 43.76
CA PRO A 500 25.97 -47.32 45.17
C PRO A 500 26.26 -46.02 45.97
N THR A 501 25.58 -45.87 47.09
CA THR A 501 25.61 -44.65 47.90
C THR A 501 26.60 -44.75 49.07
N THR A 502 27.45 -43.75 49.22
CA THR A 502 28.08 -43.35 50.46
C THR A 502 27.05 -42.67 51.38
N LYS A 503 27.02 -43.05 52.66
CA LYS A 503 26.11 -42.44 53.67
C LYS A 503 26.48 -40.96 53.86
N LEU A 504 25.64 -40.05 53.36
CA LEU A 504 25.64 -38.66 53.72
C LEU A 504 24.27 -38.39 54.39
N GLU A 505 24.31 -38.21 55.70
CA GLU A 505 23.11 -37.90 56.50
C GLU A 505 22.99 -36.37 56.61
N HIS A 506 22.33 -35.74 55.64
CA HIS A 506 21.82 -34.39 55.78
C HIS A 506 20.43 -34.32 55.13
N ASP A 507 19.47 -33.83 55.86
CA ASP A 507 18.13 -33.53 55.34
C ASP A 507 18.19 -32.26 54.48
N LEU A 508 17.78 -32.39 53.25
CA LEU A 508 17.62 -31.27 52.32
C LEU A 508 16.15 -30.79 52.33
N SER A 509 15.97 -29.56 52.76
CA SER A 509 14.76 -28.82 52.53
C SER A 509 14.93 -27.99 51.24
N LEU A 510 13.87 -27.87 50.44
CA LEU A 510 13.81 -27.03 49.24
C LEU A 510 14.20 -25.56 49.47
N ILE A 511 14.15 -25.10 50.71
CA ILE A 511 14.41 -23.72 51.12
C ILE A 511 15.90 -23.46 51.34
N HIS A 512 16.75 -24.50 51.34
CA HIS A 512 18.20 -24.38 51.53
C HIS A 512 19.01 -24.48 50.20
N ILE A 513 18.34 -24.47 49.05
CA ILE A 513 18.95 -24.35 47.74
C ILE A 513 18.69 -22.96 47.17
#